data_38ab7e0abcec1f1ca2ec91eb82f17195
#
_entry.id   38ab7e0abcec1f1ca2ec91eb82f17195
#
_cell.length_a   1.000
_cell.length_b   1.000
_cell.length_c   1.000
_cell.angle_alpha   90.00
_cell.angle_beta   90.00
_cell.angle_gamma   90.00
#
_symmetry.space_group_name_H-M   'P 1'
#
loop_
_entity.id
_entity.type
_entity.pdbx_description
1 polymer ?
#
loop_
_entity_poly.entity_id
_entity_poly.type
_entity_poly.pdbx_seq_one_letter_code
_entity_poly.pdbx_strand_id
1 'polypeptide(L)'
;MLRYVAKHLSEGDLTQPDASKPRSLAGMDRLCLPQIAKDFPEFNWSEWKAQIETELRKKLEKEYQKVHIHRTVISRYQKEKGLCRILCESAVEYEEMTEYEKTPEMQSELHSNLIQTVYETELVYVYEDAKTAGAAVSLICPNCGAPIQKLGLKKCEYCGSVLEVQNKKAWRLLEMREK
;
A
#
# COMPACT_ATOMS: atom_id res chain seq x y z
N MET A 1 54.06 14.08 23.51
CA MET A 1 53.75 12.67 23.69
C MET A 1 52.26 12.55 24.06
N LEU A 2 51.41 12.50 23.03
CA LEU A 2 49.93 12.46 23.15
C LEU A 2 49.50 11.02 23.03
N ARG A 3 49.03 10.43 24.10
CA ARG A 3 48.41 9.07 24.08
C ARG A 3 46.97 9.23 23.58
N TYR A 4 46.74 8.67 22.43
CA TYR A 4 45.43 8.50 21.83
C TYR A 4 44.67 7.41 22.60
N VAL A 5 43.64 7.80 23.33
CA VAL A 5 42.71 6.85 23.93
C VAL A 5 41.70 6.50 22.83
N ALA A 6 41.91 5.35 22.25
CA ALA A 6 40.87 4.74 21.40
C ALA A 6 39.67 4.38 22.28
N LYS A 7 38.63 5.16 22.19
CA LYS A 7 37.32 4.86 22.76
C LYS A 7 36.74 3.71 21.94
N HIS A 8 36.62 2.54 22.56
CA HIS A 8 35.81 1.46 22.00
C HIS A 8 34.39 1.95 21.83
N LEU A 9 34.04 2.33 20.61
CA LEU A 9 32.66 2.36 20.19
C LEU A 9 32.25 0.89 20.13
N SER A 10 31.42 0.48 21.06
CA SER A 10 30.69 -0.77 20.95
C SER A 10 29.99 -0.74 19.63
N GLU A 11 30.37 -1.64 18.73
CA GLU A 11 29.59 -1.97 17.55
C GLU A 11 28.18 -2.33 18.03
N GLY A 12 27.27 -1.38 17.96
CA GLY A 12 25.86 -1.66 18.12
C GLY A 12 25.53 -2.68 17.05
N ASP A 13 25.06 -3.80 17.51
CA ASP A 13 24.57 -4.90 16.72
C ASP A 13 23.53 -4.38 15.70
N LEU A 14 24.02 -3.99 14.54
CA LEU A 14 23.22 -3.78 13.35
C LEU A 14 22.85 -5.16 12.83
N THR A 15 22.05 -5.89 13.61
CA THR A 15 21.39 -7.08 13.11
C THR A 15 20.55 -6.61 11.92
N GLN A 16 21.04 -6.92 10.73
CA GLN A 16 20.22 -6.83 9.54
C GLN A 16 18.93 -7.60 9.84
N PRO A 17 17.75 -7.03 9.54
CA PRO A 17 16.50 -7.74 9.79
C PRO A 17 16.60 -9.11 9.12
N ASP A 18 16.40 -10.15 9.91
CA ASP A 18 16.46 -11.53 9.45
C ASP A 18 15.46 -11.70 8.30
N ALA A 19 15.96 -11.76 7.06
CA ALA A 19 15.17 -11.89 5.86
C ALA A 19 14.31 -13.18 5.84
N SER A 20 14.58 -14.11 6.72
CA SER A 20 13.81 -15.36 6.86
C SER A 20 12.53 -15.21 7.66
N LYS A 21 12.32 -14.09 8.37
CA LYS A 21 11.12 -13.86 9.20
C LYS A 21 10.19 -12.83 8.58
N PRO A 22 8.92 -13.19 8.34
CA PRO A 22 7.94 -12.25 7.83
C PRO A 22 7.78 -11.06 8.79
N ARG A 23 7.73 -9.84 8.25
CA ARG A 23 7.52 -8.63 9.06
C ARG A 23 6.23 -8.75 9.85
N SER A 24 6.32 -8.58 11.17
CA SER A 24 5.16 -8.58 12.05
C SER A 24 4.37 -7.28 11.88
N LEU A 25 3.08 -7.40 11.53
CA LEU A 25 2.17 -6.27 11.47
C LEU A 25 1.36 -6.16 12.76
N ALA A 26 1.37 -4.99 13.37
CA ALA A 26 0.49 -4.66 14.48
C ALA A 26 -0.88 -4.24 13.94
N GLY A 27 -1.77 -5.21 13.67
CA GLY A 27 -3.11 -4.92 13.18
C GLY A 27 -4.00 -4.29 14.23
N MET A 28 -4.80 -3.33 13.81
CA MET A 28 -5.82 -2.64 14.60
C MET A 28 -7.23 -3.18 14.32
N ASP A 29 -7.35 -4.35 13.70
CA ASP A 29 -8.62 -4.97 13.30
C ASP A 29 -9.63 -5.02 14.45
N ARG A 30 -9.18 -5.45 15.64
CA ARG A 30 -10.06 -5.57 16.81
C ARG A 30 -10.66 -4.25 17.28
N LEU A 31 -9.97 -3.14 17.04
CA LEU A 31 -10.42 -1.80 17.43
C LEU A 31 -11.21 -1.13 16.30
N CYS A 32 -10.79 -1.30 15.07
CA CYS A 32 -11.38 -0.64 13.91
C CYS A 32 -12.67 -1.32 13.42
N LEU A 33 -12.72 -2.65 13.36
CA LEU A 33 -13.88 -3.38 12.81
C LEU A 33 -15.20 -3.08 13.51
N PRO A 34 -15.29 -3.02 14.85
CA PRO A 34 -16.54 -2.64 15.51
C PRO A 34 -17.01 -1.23 15.17
N GLN A 35 -16.07 -0.29 14.98
CA GLN A 35 -16.40 1.09 14.61
C GLN A 35 -16.87 1.17 13.16
N ILE A 36 -16.16 0.46 12.25
CA ILE A 36 -16.53 0.38 10.84
C ILE A 36 -17.91 -0.27 10.68
N ALA A 37 -18.17 -1.38 11.35
CA ALA A 37 -19.44 -2.07 11.29
C ALA A 37 -20.61 -1.22 11.83
N LYS A 38 -20.36 -0.36 12.82
CA LYS A 38 -21.37 0.59 13.32
C LYS A 38 -21.69 1.67 12.28
N ASP A 39 -20.69 2.18 11.57
CA ASP A 39 -20.83 3.23 10.58
C ASP A 39 -21.30 2.70 9.22
N PHE A 40 -20.88 1.49 8.87
CA PHE A 40 -21.11 0.82 7.59
C PHE A 40 -21.46 -0.66 7.82
N PRO A 41 -22.73 -1.00 8.15
CA PRO A 41 -23.14 -2.37 8.43
C PRO A 41 -22.91 -3.35 7.26
N GLU A 42 -22.86 -2.84 6.02
CA GLU A 42 -22.62 -3.60 4.79
C GLU A 42 -21.12 -3.88 4.53
N PHE A 43 -20.22 -3.29 5.31
CA PHE A 43 -18.78 -3.47 5.10
C PHE A 43 -18.33 -4.89 5.49
N ASN A 44 -17.87 -5.64 4.50
CA ASN A 44 -17.37 -7.00 4.71
C ASN A 44 -15.83 -7.01 4.63
N TRP A 45 -15.18 -7.08 5.79
CA TRP A 45 -13.71 -7.10 5.85
C TRP A 45 -13.09 -8.28 5.11
N SER A 46 -13.71 -9.47 5.17
CA SER A 46 -13.16 -10.66 4.51
C SER A 46 -13.12 -10.50 2.99
N GLU A 47 -14.15 -9.90 2.40
CA GLU A 47 -14.22 -9.61 0.97
C GLU A 47 -13.18 -8.56 0.57
N TRP A 48 -13.10 -7.45 1.32
CA TRP A 48 -12.13 -6.41 1.03
C TRP A 48 -10.69 -6.88 1.19
N LYS A 49 -10.41 -7.66 2.22
CA LYS A 49 -9.11 -8.29 2.41
C LYS A 49 -8.71 -9.15 1.20
N ALA A 50 -9.61 -10.04 0.76
CA ALA A 50 -9.37 -10.89 -0.40
C ALA A 50 -9.15 -10.07 -1.68
N GLN A 51 -9.91 -8.98 -1.87
CA GLN A 51 -9.74 -8.07 -3.01
C GLN A 51 -8.40 -7.35 -2.96
N ILE A 52 -7.99 -6.80 -1.81
CA ILE A 52 -6.69 -6.16 -1.60
C ILE A 52 -5.56 -7.13 -1.95
N GLU A 53 -5.59 -8.33 -1.40
CA GLU A 53 -4.56 -9.35 -1.63
C GLU A 53 -4.50 -9.78 -3.11
N THR A 54 -5.65 -9.87 -3.79
CA THR A 54 -5.72 -10.19 -5.21
C THR A 54 -5.12 -9.09 -6.07
N GLU A 55 -5.50 -7.83 -5.84
CA GLU A 55 -4.98 -6.70 -6.62
C GLU A 55 -3.49 -6.45 -6.34
N LEU A 56 -3.07 -6.60 -5.09
CA LEU A 56 -1.66 -6.48 -4.71
C LEU A 56 -0.81 -7.57 -5.38
N ARG A 57 -1.28 -8.82 -5.38
CA ARG A 57 -0.62 -9.93 -6.08
C ARG A 57 -0.49 -9.65 -7.57
N LYS A 58 -1.57 -9.26 -8.24
CA LYS A 58 -1.55 -8.89 -9.67
C LYS A 58 -0.57 -7.75 -9.97
N LYS A 59 -0.43 -6.77 -9.05
CA LYS A 59 0.52 -5.68 -9.20
C LYS A 59 1.95 -6.19 -9.13
N LEU A 60 2.27 -7.00 -8.12
CA LEU A 60 3.63 -7.47 -7.85
C LEU A 60 4.10 -8.54 -8.84
N GLU A 61 3.24 -9.46 -9.27
CA GLU A 61 3.58 -10.53 -10.22
C GLU A 61 3.94 -10.01 -11.63
N LYS A 62 3.74 -8.71 -11.90
CA LYS A 62 4.22 -8.08 -13.15
C LYS A 62 5.73 -7.85 -13.17
N GLU A 63 6.34 -7.66 -12.00
CA GLU A 63 7.73 -7.25 -11.86
C GLU A 63 8.57 -8.25 -11.06
N TYR A 64 7.93 -9.06 -10.20
CA TYR A 64 8.59 -9.95 -9.25
C TYR A 64 8.11 -11.38 -9.37
N GLN A 65 8.93 -12.31 -8.86
CA GLN A 65 8.62 -13.74 -8.82
C GLN A 65 8.30 -14.20 -7.39
N LYS A 66 7.63 -15.35 -7.28
CA LYS A 66 7.30 -16.00 -6.00
C LYS A 66 6.65 -15.06 -4.98
N VAL A 67 5.72 -14.24 -5.44
CA VAL A 67 5.00 -13.29 -4.58
C VAL A 67 4.16 -14.03 -3.54
N HIS A 68 4.43 -13.76 -2.28
CA HIS A 68 3.68 -14.29 -1.14
C HIS A 68 3.18 -13.16 -0.23
N ILE A 69 1.87 -13.16 0.06
CA ILE A 69 1.24 -12.22 0.98
C ILE A 69 0.98 -12.97 2.27
N HIS A 70 1.71 -12.64 3.32
CA HIS A 70 1.65 -13.34 4.61
C HIS A 70 0.44 -12.93 5.43
N ARG A 71 0.17 -11.63 5.47
CA ARG A 71 -0.88 -11.08 6.30
C ARG A 71 -1.30 -9.71 5.81
N THR A 72 -2.62 -9.46 5.81
CA THR A 72 -3.23 -8.15 5.58
C THR A 72 -4.06 -7.77 6.81
N VAL A 73 -3.86 -6.55 7.30
CA VAL A 73 -4.53 -6.03 8.51
C VAL A 73 -5.02 -4.60 8.28
N ILE A 74 -6.01 -4.18 9.06
CA ILE A 74 -6.39 -2.77 9.14
C ILE A 74 -5.40 -2.10 10.10
N SER A 75 -4.74 -1.03 9.64
CA SER A 75 -3.83 -0.23 10.47
C SER A 75 -4.50 1.03 11.02
N ARG A 76 -5.50 1.58 10.33
CA ARG A 76 -6.20 2.79 10.75
C ARG A 76 -7.59 2.90 10.15
N TYR A 77 -8.53 3.43 10.93
CA TYR A 77 -9.84 3.89 10.46
C TYR A 77 -10.02 5.36 10.82
N GLN A 78 -10.42 6.18 9.86
CA GLN A 78 -10.66 7.61 10.03
C GLN A 78 -11.99 7.98 9.40
N LYS A 79 -12.81 8.70 10.15
CA LYS A 79 -14.08 9.26 9.70
C LYS A 79 -14.02 10.76 9.76
N GLU A 80 -14.18 11.39 8.61
CA GLU A 80 -14.23 12.83 8.45
C GLU A 80 -15.59 13.23 7.88
N LYS A 81 -15.87 14.53 7.84
CA LYS A 81 -17.10 15.02 7.24
C LYS A 81 -17.11 14.69 5.75
N GLY A 82 -18.05 13.86 5.32
CA GLY A 82 -18.23 13.47 3.93
C GLY A 82 -17.33 12.35 3.44
N LEU A 83 -16.36 11.87 4.26
CA LEU A 83 -15.33 10.93 3.84
C LEU A 83 -14.96 9.96 4.96
N CYS A 84 -14.84 8.67 4.62
CA CYS A 84 -14.21 7.70 5.51
C CYS A 84 -13.02 7.06 4.81
N ARG A 85 -11.96 6.77 5.58
CA ARG A 85 -10.73 6.13 5.12
C ARG A 85 -10.39 4.94 5.99
N ILE A 86 -9.98 3.85 5.34
CA ILE A 86 -9.37 2.70 6.00
C ILE A 86 -8.00 2.52 5.40
N LEU A 87 -6.97 2.54 6.23
CA LEU A 87 -5.62 2.17 5.84
C LEU A 87 -5.40 0.72 6.22
N CYS A 88 -4.94 -0.07 5.26
CA CYS A 88 -4.59 -1.47 5.43
C CYS A 88 -3.11 -1.65 5.18
N GLU A 89 -2.49 -2.59 5.88
CA GLU A 89 -1.09 -2.96 5.67
C GLU A 89 -1.01 -4.44 5.34
N SER A 90 -0.22 -4.76 4.30
CA SER A 90 0.03 -6.13 3.87
C SER A 90 1.52 -6.45 3.97
N ALA A 91 1.89 -7.47 4.74
CA ALA A 91 3.24 -7.99 4.75
C ALA A 91 3.43 -8.90 3.55
N VAL A 92 4.42 -8.60 2.73
CA VAL A 92 4.66 -9.24 1.44
C VAL A 92 6.11 -9.72 1.35
N GLU A 93 6.28 -10.82 0.67
CA GLU A 93 7.57 -11.40 0.31
C GLU A 93 7.57 -11.70 -1.19
N TYR A 94 8.66 -11.40 -1.86
CA TYR A 94 8.84 -11.72 -3.28
C TYR A 94 10.32 -11.85 -3.63
N GLU A 95 10.62 -12.49 -4.76
CA GLU A 95 11.96 -12.58 -5.33
C GLU A 95 12.14 -11.55 -6.45
N GLU A 96 13.18 -10.74 -6.31
CA GLU A 96 13.67 -9.85 -7.33
C GLU A 96 14.81 -10.53 -8.08
N MET A 97 14.73 -10.57 -9.43
CA MET A 97 15.76 -11.14 -10.27
C MET A 97 16.70 -10.04 -10.72
N THR A 98 17.96 -10.14 -10.33
CA THR A 98 19.01 -9.21 -10.76
C THR A 98 20.00 -9.95 -11.66
N GLU A 99 20.23 -9.42 -12.86
CA GLU A 99 21.32 -9.83 -13.72
C GLU A 99 22.58 -9.05 -13.33
N TYR A 100 23.60 -9.77 -12.89
CA TYR A 100 24.93 -9.18 -12.76
C TYR A 100 25.68 -9.41 -14.06
N GLU A 101 26.01 -8.32 -14.77
CA GLU A 101 26.98 -8.36 -15.86
C GLU A 101 28.36 -8.71 -15.28
N LYS A 102 28.76 -9.94 -15.48
CA LYS A 102 30.12 -10.38 -15.22
C LYS A 102 30.99 -10.06 -16.46
N THR A 103 32.30 -9.82 -16.20
CA THR A 103 33.29 -9.65 -17.24
C THR A 103 33.25 -10.77 -18.29
N PRO A 104 33.72 -10.54 -19.55
CA PRO A 104 33.51 -11.43 -20.71
C PRO A 104 33.91 -12.91 -20.55
N GLU A 105 34.62 -13.24 -19.50
CA GLU A 105 35.08 -14.60 -19.19
C GLU A 105 34.22 -15.40 -18.22
N MET A 106 33.20 -14.79 -17.60
CA MET A 106 32.31 -15.46 -16.68
C MET A 106 30.87 -15.40 -17.18
N GLN A 107 30.20 -16.56 -17.21
CA GLN A 107 28.77 -16.65 -17.55
C GLN A 107 27.95 -15.82 -16.57
N SER A 108 26.94 -15.10 -17.07
CA SER A 108 25.98 -14.37 -16.24
C SER A 108 25.25 -15.35 -15.30
N GLU A 109 25.35 -15.16 -14.00
CA GLU A 109 24.53 -15.88 -13.03
C GLU A 109 23.34 -15.01 -12.65
N LEU A 110 22.14 -15.57 -12.77
CA LEU A 110 20.93 -14.96 -12.23
C LEU A 110 20.93 -15.18 -10.71
N HIS A 111 20.96 -14.08 -9.97
CA HIS A 111 20.76 -14.12 -8.53
C HIS A 111 19.36 -13.66 -8.18
N SER A 112 18.66 -14.43 -7.35
CA SER A 112 17.39 -14.04 -6.79
C SER A 112 17.60 -13.46 -5.38
N ASN A 113 17.09 -12.27 -5.15
CA ASN A 113 17.06 -11.66 -3.84
C ASN A 113 15.65 -11.75 -3.26
N LEU A 114 15.55 -12.37 -2.08
CA LEU A 114 14.31 -12.42 -1.34
C LEU A 114 14.09 -11.09 -0.62
N ILE A 115 13.01 -10.41 -0.96
CA ILE A 115 12.63 -9.12 -0.38
C ILE A 115 11.39 -9.29 0.48
N GLN A 116 11.43 -8.75 1.70
CA GLN A 116 10.29 -8.67 2.59
C GLN A 116 9.96 -7.21 2.88
N THR A 117 8.75 -6.81 2.57
CA THR A 117 8.30 -5.42 2.71
C THR A 117 6.85 -5.34 3.15
N VAL A 118 6.37 -4.11 3.38
CA VAL A 118 4.99 -3.82 3.74
C VAL A 118 4.38 -2.90 2.69
N TYR A 119 3.23 -3.29 2.16
CA TYR A 119 2.41 -2.44 1.30
C TYR A 119 1.28 -1.81 2.08
N GLU A 120 1.12 -0.52 1.94
CA GLU A 120 -0.04 0.23 2.43
C GLU A 120 -1.09 0.35 1.34
N THR A 121 -2.33 0.04 1.69
CA THR A 121 -3.50 0.16 0.80
C THR A 121 -4.52 1.06 1.44
N GLU A 122 -5.04 2.03 0.69
CA GLU A 122 -6.08 2.94 1.14
C GLU A 122 -7.43 2.58 0.54
N LEU A 123 -8.43 2.35 1.41
CA LEU A 123 -9.85 2.26 1.04
C LEU A 123 -10.55 3.55 1.43
N VAL A 124 -11.40 4.04 0.54
CA VAL A 124 -12.14 5.29 0.74
C VAL A 124 -13.62 5.10 0.47
N TYR A 125 -14.44 5.69 1.33
CA TYR A 125 -15.89 5.81 1.14
C TYR A 125 -16.30 7.27 1.20
N VAL A 126 -16.97 7.75 0.15
CA VAL A 126 -17.48 9.11 0.05
C VAL A 126 -19.00 9.04 0.23
N TYR A 127 -19.54 9.66 1.28
CA TYR A 127 -20.96 9.57 1.64
C TYR A 127 -21.73 10.90 1.57
N GLU A 128 -21.05 12.02 1.46
CA GLU A 128 -21.66 13.32 1.20
C GLU A 128 -21.22 13.88 -0.17
N ASP A 129 -22.06 14.72 -0.77
CA ASP A 129 -21.69 15.42 -1.98
C ASP A 129 -20.44 16.27 -1.72
N ALA A 130 -19.39 15.95 -2.42
CA ALA A 130 -18.03 16.48 -2.20
C ALA A 130 -17.86 18.01 -2.35
N LYS A 131 -18.94 18.72 -2.55
CA LYS A 131 -18.95 20.19 -2.61
C LYS A 131 -18.55 20.86 -1.29
N THR A 132 -18.57 20.11 -0.18
CA THR A 132 -18.29 20.63 1.17
C THR A 132 -17.09 19.99 1.86
N ALA A 133 -16.57 18.88 1.35
CA ALA A 133 -15.42 18.22 1.94
C ALA A 133 -14.13 18.81 1.33
N GLY A 134 -13.46 19.69 2.03
CA GLY A 134 -12.13 20.23 1.68
C GLY A 134 -11.00 19.20 1.74
N ALA A 135 -11.31 17.90 1.73
CA ALA A 135 -10.33 16.83 1.69
C ALA A 135 -9.95 16.56 0.24
N ALA A 136 -8.71 16.91 -0.12
CA ALA A 136 -8.11 16.54 -1.40
C ALA A 136 -7.93 15.01 -1.47
N VAL A 137 -8.94 14.31 -1.98
CA VAL A 137 -8.76 12.92 -2.39
C VAL A 137 -8.14 12.97 -3.78
N SER A 138 -6.87 12.63 -3.87
CA SER A 138 -6.13 12.62 -5.13
C SER A 138 -6.57 11.40 -5.95
N LEU A 139 -7.66 11.56 -6.70
CA LEU A 139 -8.07 10.56 -7.69
C LEU A 139 -7.33 10.82 -9.00
N ILE A 140 -6.98 9.76 -9.69
CA ILE A 140 -6.30 9.83 -10.99
C ILE A 140 -7.33 9.51 -12.08
N CYS A 141 -7.36 10.30 -13.15
CA CYS A 141 -8.20 10.02 -14.29
C CYS A 141 -7.76 8.70 -14.97
N PRO A 142 -8.66 7.73 -15.16
CA PRO A 142 -8.31 6.44 -15.76
C PRO A 142 -7.87 6.55 -17.22
N ASN A 143 -8.21 7.66 -17.90
CA ASN A 143 -7.87 7.84 -19.31
C ASN A 143 -6.55 8.59 -19.53
N CYS A 144 -6.26 9.65 -18.74
CA CYS A 144 -5.07 10.48 -18.96
C CYS A 144 -4.10 10.53 -17.79
N GLY A 145 -4.39 9.88 -16.68
CA GLY A 145 -3.54 9.87 -15.49
C GLY A 145 -3.49 11.21 -14.70
N ALA A 146 -4.22 12.23 -15.14
CA ALA A 146 -4.23 13.52 -14.47
C ALA A 146 -4.92 13.45 -13.10
N PRO A 147 -4.43 14.18 -12.08
CA PRO A 147 -5.06 14.21 -10.77
C PRO A 147 -6.43 14.89 -10.85
N ILE A 148 -7.43 14.27 -10.24
CA ILE A 148 -8.78 14.79 -10.13
C ILE A 148 -8.89 15.52 -8.79
N GLN A 149 -8.88 16.85 -8.85
CA GLN A 149 -8.85 17.68 -7.65
C GLN A 149 -10.21 17.85 -6.97
N LYS A 150 -11.30 17.53 -7.69
CA LYS A 150 -12.68 17.68 -7.18
C LYS A 150 -13.44 16.36 -7.35
N LEU A 151 -13.99 15.87 -6.25
CA LEU A 151 -14.94 14.76 -6.28
C LEU A 151 -16.28 15.20 -6.90
N GLY A 152 -16.92 14.31 -7.65
CA GLY A 152 -18.21 14.60 -8.28
C GLY A 152 -18.13 15.21 -9.67
N LEU A 153 -16.96 15.36 -10.26
CA LEU A 153 -16.82 15.75 -11.66
C LEU A 153 -17.34 14.64 -12.58
N LYS A 154 -18.23 14.99 -13.48
CA LYS A 154 -18.74 14.07 -14.51
C LYS A 154 -17.76 13.87 -15.66
N LYS A 155 -16.82 14.78 -15.84
CA LYS A 155 -15.79 14.75 -16.89
C LYS A 155 -14.45 15.20 -16.33
N CYS A 156 -13.40 14.59 -16.82
CA CYS A 156 -12.03 15.02 -16.51
C CYS A 156 -11.76 16.42 -17.05
N GLU A 157 -11.25 17.32 -16.20
CA GLU A 157 -10.93 18.70 -16.60
C GLU A 157 -9.78 18.78 -17.62
N TYR A 158 -8.94 17.73 -17.72
CA TYR A 158 -7.77 17.69 -18.59
C TYR A 158 -8.04 17.04 -19.95
N CYS A 159 -8.75 15.91 -19.98
CA CYS A 159 -8.96 15.16 -21.23
C CYS A 159 -10.43 15.06 -21.66
N GLY A 160 -11.36 15.59 -20.88
CA GLY A 160 -12.79 15.57 -21.18
C GLY A 160 -13.48 14.19 -21.07
N SER A 161 -12.73 13.12 -20.73
CA SER A 161 -13.31 11.78 -20.58
C SER A 161 -14.35 11.74 -19.46
N VAL A 162 -15.39 10.94 -19.66
CA VAL A 162 -16.46 10.76 -18.67
C VAL A 162 -15.92 10.01 -17.47
N LEU A 163 -16.16 10.53 -16.27
CA LEU A 163 -15.76 9.95 -15.00
C LEU A 163 -16.99 9.32 -14.33
N GLU A 164 -17.37 8.13 -14.78
CA GLU A 164 -18.61 7.44 -14.32
C GLU A 164 -18.62 7.05 -12.83
N VAL A 165 -17.47 7.08 -12.18
CA VAL A 165 -17.23 6.31 -10.95
C VAL A 165 -17.45 7.11 -9.67
N GLN A 166 -17.68 8.42 -9.73
CA GLN A 166 -17.43 9.31 -8.60
C GLN A 166 -18.63 9.63 -7.69
N ASN A 167 -19.83 9.22 -8.04
CA ASN A 167 -21.04 9.62 -7.31
C ASN A 167 -21.74 8.45 -6.57
N LYS A 168 -21.15 7.26 -6.54
CA LYS A 168 -21.77 6.14 -5.85
C LYS A 168 -21.22 6.04 -4.43
N LYS A 169 -22.10 6.04 -3.44
CA LYS A 169 -21.81 5.71 -2.04
C LYS A 169 -21.31 4.27 -1.96
N ALA A 170 -20.02 4.07 -2.10
CA ALA A 170 -19.38 2.75 -2.08
C ALA A 170 -17.92 2.87 -1.64
N TRP A 171 -17.42 1.84 -1.00
CA TRP A 171 -16.01 1.70 -0.73
C TRP A 171 -15.23 1.52 -2.02
N ARG A 172 -14.03 2.07 -2.07
CA ARG A 172 -13.12 1.97 -3.22
C ARG A 172 -11.69 1.81 -2.74
N LEU A 173 -10.97 1.00 -3.44
CA LEU A 173 -9.52 0.94 -3.33
C LEU A 173 -8.94 2.12 -4.11
N LEU A 174 -8.18 2.97 -3.43
CA LEU A 174 -7.63 4.19 -3.99
C LEU A 174 -6.19 4.02 -4.44
N GLU A 175 -5.33 3.53 -3.56
CA GLU A 175 -3.89 3.43 -3.79
C GLU A 175 -3.30 2.21 -3.10
N MET A 176 -2.25 1.66 -3.71
CA MET A 176 -1.36 0.65 -3.14
C MET A 176 0.07 1.12 -3.31
N ARG A 177 0.77 1.36 -2.21
CA ARG A 177 2.16 1.81 -2.21
C ARG A 177 3.00 0.99 -1.24
N GLU A 178 4.27 0.86 -1.56
CA GLU A 178 5.26 0.33 -0.64
C GLU A 178 5.52 1.35 0.49
N LYS A 179 5.73 0.84 1.70
CA LYS A 179 5.89 1.66 2.90
C LYS A 179 7.35 1.85 3.27
#